data_be03a960701b256fc071e17defeeddd9
#
_entry.id   be03a960701b256fc071e17defeeddd9
#
_cell.length_a   1.000
_cell.length_b   1.000
_cell.length_c   1.000
_cell.angle_alpha   90.00
_cell.angle_beta   90.00
_cell.angle_gamma   90.00
#
_symmetry.space_group_name_H-M   'P 1'
#
loop_
_entity.id
_entity.type
_entity.pdbx_description
1 polymer ?
#
loop_
_entity_poly.entity_id
_entity_poly.type
_entity_poly.pdbx_seq_one_letter_code
_entity_poly.pdbx_strand_id
1 'polypeptide(L)'
;MTWNLADTGPDYGGFCCIPGSHKGNFKLPQQIAEAPQDAPCVVIPNAPAGSAILFTEALTHGTAAWNGKHQRRSLLYKYCVSHIAWTSRRVAIPEDIEITERQKILFREPADPYRHFPSLFEAA
;
A
#
# COMPACT_ATOMS: atom_id res chain seq x y z
N MET A 1 -1.62 -0.74 -2.88
CA MET A 1 -2.57 -1.87 -3.01
C MET A 1 -2.16 -3.03 -2.12
N THR A 2 -3.11 -3.89 -1.75
CA THR A 2 -2.82 -5.14 -1.04
C THR A 2 -3.46 -6.33 -1.77
N TRP A 3 -2.70 -7.42 -1.90
CA TRP A 3 -3.19 -8.71 -2.38
C TRP A 3 -3.40 -9.62 -1.18
N ASN A 4 -4.60 -10.15 -1.04
CA ASN A 4 -4.94 -11.06 0.06
C ASN A 4 -4.63 -12.51 -0.34
N LEU A 5 -3.79 -13.17 0.44
CA LEU A 5 -3.49 -14.61 0.29
C LEU A 5 -4.34 -15.48 1.23
N ALA A 6 -5.22 -14.84 2.00
CA ALA A 6 -6.19 -15.46 2.87
C ALA A 6 -7.48 -14.64 2.83
N ASP A 7 -8.62 -15.26 3.13
CA ASP A 7 -9.89 -14.57 3.24
C ASP A 7 -9.81 -13.51 4.34
N THR A 8 -10.28 -12.31 4.03
CA THR A 8 -10.40 -11.19 4.97
C THR A 8 -11.80 -10.60 4.92
N GLY A 9 -12.23 -10.00 6.00
CA GLY A 9 -13.58 -9.45 6.09
C GLY A 9 -13.97 -9.13 7.51
N PRO A 10 -15.23 -8.69 7.74
CA PRO A 10 -15.71 -8.32 9.07
C PRO A 10 -15.54 -9.43 10.12
N ASP A 11 -15.71 -10.69 9.73
CA ASP A 11 -15.60 -11.84 10.64
C ASP A 11 -14.16 -12.25 10.95
N TYR A 12 -13.21 -11.84 10.09
CA TYR A 12 -11.80 -12.24 10.19
C TYR A 12 -10.87 -11.09 10.57
N GLY A 13 -11.22 -9.86 10.23
CA GLY A 13 -10.33 -8.72 10.30
C GLY A 13 -9.50 -8.52 9.03
N GLY A 14 -8.39 -7.82 9.14
CA GLY A 14 -7.51 -7.49 8.01
C GLY A 14 -7.60 -6.04 7.60
N PHE A 15 -7.48 -5.74 6.29
CA PHE A 15 -7.55 -4.37 5.82
C PHE A 15 -8.84 -3.69 6.25
N CYS A 16 -8.74 -2.47 6.75
CA CYS A 16 -9.87 -1.64 7.09
C CYS A 16 -9.62 -0.19 6.67
N CYS A 17 -10.69 0.57 6.45
CA CYS A 17 -10.57 1.96 6.06
C CYS A 17 -11.80 2.77 6.47
N ILE A 18 -11.64 4.11 6.44
CA ILE A 18 -12.75 5.06 6.57
C ILE A 18 -13.10 5.55 5.16
N PRO A 19 -14.19 5.09 4.54
CA PRO A 19 -14.60 5.51 3.21
C PRO A 19 -14.76 7.03 3.11
N GLY A 20 -14.21 7.64 2.05
CA GLY A 20 -14.30 9.08 1.84
C GLY A 20 -13.27 9.93 2.59
N SER A 21 -12.52 9.36 3.53
CA SER A 21 -11.52 10.10 4.32
C SER A 21 -10.39 10.73 3.50
N HIS A 22 -10.13 10.23 2.30
CA HIS A 22 -9.17 10.82 1.36
C HIS A 22 -9.55 12.24 0.89
N LYS A 23 -10.80 12.65 1.10
CA LYS A 23 -11.31 14.00 0.77
C LYS A 23 -11.20 14.98 1.94
N GLY A 24 -10.84 14.50 3.11
CA GLY A 24 -10.71 15.31 4.32
C GLY A 24 -9.27 15.32 4.84
N ASN A 25 -8.96 16.32 5.66
CA ASN A 25 -7.67 16.41 6.35
C ASN A 25 -7.93 16.46 7.85
N PHE A 26 -8.45 15.38 8.39
CA PHE A 26 -8.75 15.25 9.81
C PHE A 26 -7.76 14.31 10.48
N LYS A 27 -7.32 14.68 11.67
CA LYS A 27 -6.53 13.79 12.51
C LYS A 27 -7.41 12.61 12.95
N LEU A 28 -6.93 11.39 12.75
CA LEU A 28 -7.62 10.21 13.23
C LEU A 28 -7.72 10.21 14.77
N PRO A 29 -8.94 10.11 15.35
CA PRO A 29 -9.10 9.95 16.79
C PRO A 29 -8.39 8.70 17.30
N GLN A 30 -7.75 8.82 18.46
CA GLN A 30 -6.95 7.73 19.03
C GLN A 30 -7.80 6.47 19.27
N GLN A 31 -9.03 6.60 19.72
CA GLN A 31 -9.94 5.48 19.96
C GLN A 31 -10.19 4.65 18.70
N ILE A 32 -10.30 5.31 17.53
CA ILE A 32 -10.47 4.62 16.25
C ILE A 32 -9.16 3.94 15.83
N ALA A 33 -8.02 4.56 16.10
CA ALA A 33 -6.72 3.98 15.76
C ALA A 33 -6.42 2.71 16.57
N GLU A 34 -6.84 2.67 17.83
CA GLU A 34 -6.60 1.54 18.74
C GLU A 34 -7.58 0.37 18.51
N ALA A 35 -8.82 0.66 18.17
CA ALA A 35 -9.86 -0.35 17.94
C ALA A 35 -10.72 -0.02 16.70
N PRO A 36 -10.15 -0.08 15.50
CA PRO A 36 -10.84 0.32 14.28
C PRO A 36 -12.09 -0.53 13.99
N GLN A 37 -12.10 -1.80 14.40
CA GLN A 37 -13.22 -2.70 14.20
C GLN A 37 -14.49 -2.28 14.97
N ASP A 38 -14.35 -1.49 16.03
CA ASP A 38 -15.46 -1.06 16.89
C ASP A 38 -16.05 0.29 16.44
N ALA A 39 -15.41 0.95 15.47
CA ALA A 39 -15.82 2.27 15.00
C ALA A 39 -16.84 2.16 13.85
N PRO A 40 -18.03 2.76 13.95
CA PRO A 40 -19.08 2.65 12.94
C PRO A 40 -18.74 3.28 11.58
N CYS A 41 -17.74 4.17 11.54
CA CYS A 41 -17.25 4.78 10.31
C CYS A 41 -16.20 3.94 9.59
N VAL A 42 -15.72 2.87 10.20
CA VAL A 42 -14.71 1.97 9.63
C VAL A 42 -15.37 0.83 8.89
N VAL A 43 -14.89 0.55 7.70
CA VAL A 43 -15.32 -0.59 6.89
C VAL A 43 -14.17 -1.59 6.78
N ILE A 44 -14.48 -2.85 7.03
CA ILE A 44 -13.62 -3.99 6.75
C ILE A 44 -14.19 -4.67 5.51
N PRO A 45 -13.64 -4.47 4.30
CA PRO A 45 -14.20 -5.06 3.10
C PRO A 45 -14.07 -6.57 3.11
N ASN A 46 -15.11 -7.26 2.67
CA ASN A 46 -15.06 -8.70 2.44
C ASN A 46 -14.22 -8.95 1.18
N ALA A 47 -13.07 -9.59 1.34
CA ALA A 47 -12.14 -9.83 0.26
C ALA A 47 -11.56 -11.25 0.38
N PRO A 48 -12.06 -12.19 -0.43
CA PRO A 48 -11.56 -13.57 -0.48
C PRO A 48 -10.08 -13.64 -0.86
N ALA A 49 -9.44 -14.77 -0.55
CA ALA A 49 -8.10 -15.07 -1.01
C ALA A 49 -7.98 -14.90 -2.53
N GLY A 50 -6.89 -14.29 -2.98
CA GLY A 50 -6.68 -13.90 -4.37
C GLY A 50 -7.24 -12.53 -4.76
N SER A 51 -7.98 -11.87 -3.88
CA SER A 51 -8.48 -10.49 -4.13
C SER A 51 -7.36 -9.46 -3.99
N ALA A 52 -7.48 -8.39 -4.76
CA ALA A 52 -6.65 -7.19 -4.62
C ALA A 52 -7.51 -6.00 -4.19
N ILE A 53 -7.08 -5.28 -3.16
CA ILE A 53 -7.70 -4.02 -2.73
C ILE A 53 -6.81 -2.87 -3.17
N LEU A 54 -7.35 -1.96 -4.00
CA LEU A 54 -6.69 -0.75 -4.44
C LEU A 54 -7.17 0.43 -3.60
N PHE A 55 -6.24 1.22 -3.12
CA PHE A 55 -6.52 2.43 -2.35
C PHE A 55 -5.37 3.43 -2.49
N THR A 56 -5.64 4.70 -2.20
CA THR A 56 -4.64 5.75 -2.18
C THR A 56 -4.08 5.95 -0.78
N GLU A 57 -2.87 6.47 -0.66
CA GLU A 57 -2.26 6.81 0.63
C GLU A 57 -3.05 7.90 1.40
N ALA A 58 -3.84 8.72 0.69
CA ALA A 58 -4.70 9.72 1.30
C ALA A 58 -5.90 9.12 2.04
N LEU A 59 -6.27 7.87 1.77
CA LEU A 59 -7.33 7.17 2.49
C LEU A 59 -6.85 6.82 3.90
N THR A 60 -7.61 7.17 4.91
CA THR A 60 -7.38 6.65 6.27
C THR A 60 -7.66 5.15 6.26
N HIS A 61 -6.60 4.37 6.47
CA HIS A 61 -6.66 2.91 6.41
C HIS A 61 -5.75 2.29 7.46
N GLY A 62 -5.97 1.03 7.72
CA GLY A 62 -5.20 0.27 8.70
C GLY A 62 -5.49 -1.21 8.65
N THR A 63 -5.27 -1.86 9.77
CA THR A 63 -5.52 -3.29 9.95
C THR A 63 -6.39 -3.49 11.18
N ALA A 64 -7.56 -4.04 11.00
CA ALA A 64 -8.41 -4.53 12.09
C ALA A 64 -7.82 -5.82 12.69
N ALA A 65 -8.12 -6.07 13.96
CA ALA A 65 -7.64 -7.23 14.68
C ALA A 65 -7.97 -8.53 13.91
N TRP A 66 -6.99 -9.45 13.89
CA TRP A 66 -7.15 -10.72 13.19
C TRP A 66 -7.79 -11.77 14.12
N ASN A 67 -8.92 -12.31 13.70
CA ASN A 67 -9.69 -13.34 14.41
C ASN A 67 -9.77 -14.66 13.61
N GLY A 68 -9.14 -14.73 12.45
CA GLY A 68 -9.15 -15.94 11.63
C GLY A 68 -8.37 -17.09 12.25
N LYS A 69 -8.81 -18.33 11.99
CA LYS A 69 -8.16 -19.56 12.51
C LYS A 69 -6.82 -19.87 11.86
N HIS A 70 -6.54 -19.26 10.71
CA HIS A 70 -5.31 -19.46 9.94
C HIS A 70 -4.47 -18.20 9.90
N GLN A 71 -3.22 -18.31 9.51
CA GLN A 71 -2.33 -17.17 9.41
C GLN A 71 -2.78 -16.21 8.29
N ARG A 72 -2.97 -14.95 8.59
CA ARG A 72 -3.18 -13.91 7.60
C ARG A 72 -1.88 -13.64 6.86
N ARG A 73 -1.94 -13.67 5.53
CA ARG A 73 -0.84 -13.24 4.65
C ARG A 73 -1.37 -12.31 3.58
N SER A 74 -0.65 -11.24 3.34
CA SER A 74 -0.95 -10.31 2.25
C SER A 74 0.33 -9.72 1.67
N LEU A 75 0.30 -9.40 0.40
CA LEU A 75 1.39 -8.72 -0.30
C LEU A 75 1.01 -7.26 -0.43
N LEU A 76 1.88 -6.37 0.01
CA LEU A 76 1.68 -4.93 -0.04
C LEU A 76 2.57 -4.35 -1.13
N TYR A 77 1.95 -3.69 -2.11
CA TYR A 77 2.65 -3.01 -3.19
C TYR A 77 2.29 -1.53 -3.20
N LYS A 78 3.30 -0.69 -3.33
CA LYS A 78 3.15 0.75 -3.54
C LYS A 78 3.60 1.09 -4.94
N TYR A 79 2.76 1.80 -5.65
CA TYR A 79 3.05 2.32 -6.98
C TYR A 79 2.91 3.84 -6.96
N CYS A 80 3.77 4.51 -7.63
CA CYS A 80 3.69 5.95 -7.86
C CYS A 80 3.99 6.26 -9.32
N VAL A 81 3.64 7.46 -9.74
CA VAL A 81 4.06 7.96 -11.04
C VAL A 81 5.60 8.10 -11.06
N SER A 82 6.21 7.91 -12.21
CA SER A 82 7.66 7.79 -12.36
C SER A 82 8.48 8.99 -11.84
N HIS A 83 7.86 10.15 -11.70
CA HIS A 83 8.52 11.36 -11.21
C HIS A 83 8.36 11.62 -9.70
N ILE A 84 7.68 10.72 -8.99
CA ILE A 84 7.51 10.80 -7.53
C ILE A 84 8.25 9.64 -6.88
N ALA A 85 9.09 9.94 -5.89
CA ALA A 85 9.70 8.95 -5.02
C ALA A 85 9.09 9.04 -3.62
N TRP A 86 8.63 7.91 -3.10
CA TRP A 86 8.18 7.80 -1.71
C TRP A 86 9.36 7.61 -0.74
N THR A 87 10.40 6.96 -1.21
CA THR A 87 11.58 6.60 -0.41
C THR A 87 12.79 6.48 -1.31
N SER A 88 13.96 6.75 -0.76
CA SER A 88 15.24 6.49 -1.42
C SER A 88 15.61 4.99 -1.46
N ARG A 89 14.84 4.13 -0.85
CA ARG A 89 15.06 2.68 -0.94
C ARG A 89 14.77 2.19 -2.34
N ARG A 90 15.79 1.59 -2.94
CA ARG A 90 15.70 0.90 -4.22
C ARG A 90 15.22 -0.52 -4.01
N VAL A 91 14.32 -0.98 -4.87
CA VAL A 91 13.97 -2.39 -4.94
C VAL A 91 14.99 -3.05 -5.86
N ALA A 92 15.89 -3.84 -5.29
CA ALA A 92 16.79 -4.65 -6.08
C ALA A 92 16.02 -5.86 -6.65
N ILE A 93 16.14 -6.07 -7.94
CA ILE A 93 15.64 -7.29 -8.58
C ILE A 93 16.70 -8.36 -8.34
N PRO A 94 16.34 -9.53 -7.79
CA PRO A 94 17.28 -10.64 -7.64
C PRO A 94 17.86 -11.06 -8.99
N GLU A 95 19.16 -11.34 -9.03
CA GLU A 95 19.88 -11.66 -10.27
C GLU A 95 19.47 -13.02 -10.88
N ASP A 96 18.92 -13.91 -10.06
CA ASP A 96 18.45 -15.25 -10.42
C ASP A 96 17.03 -15.30 -10.96
N ILE A 97 16.35 -14.15 -11.09
CA ILE A 97 14.99 -14.05 -11.60
C ILE A 97 14.97 -13.38 -12.97
N GLU A 98 14.52 -14.12 -13.97
CA GLU A 98 14.21 -13.53 -15.27
C GLU A 98 12.93 -12.69 -15.19
N ILE A 99 13.01 -11.46 -15.63
CA ILE A 99 11.88 -10.53 -15.68
C ILE A 99 11.59 -10.08 -17.10
N THR A 100 10.31 -9.94 -17.42
CA THR A 100 9.84 -9.42 -18.69
C THR A 100 10.11 -7.93 -18.83
N GLU A 101 10.11 -7.40 -20.06
CA GLU A 101 10.23 -5.94 -20.31
C GLU A 101 9.16 -5.12 -19.57
N ARG A 102 7.94 -5.65 -19.47
CA ARG A 102 6.87 -5.02 -18.69
C ARG A 102 7.19 -4.95 -17.20
N GLN A 103 7.75 -6.02 -16.65
CA GLN A 103 8.19 -6.03 -15.25
C GLN A 103 9.35 -5.08 -15.00
N LYS A 104 10.30 -4.95 -15.93
CA LYS A 104 11.38 -3.95 -15.85
C LYS A 104 10.83 -2.53 -15.73
N ILE A 105 9.75 -2.22 -16.45
CA ILE A 105 9.10 -0.91 -16.34
C ILE A 105 8.49 -0.71 -14.95
N LEU A 106 7.85 -1.73 -14.39
CA LEU A 106 7.24 -1.68 -13.06
C LEU A 106 8.27 -1.54 -11.93
N PHE A 107 9.45 -2.14 -12.11
CA PHE A 107 10.56 -2.06 -11.16
C PHE A 107 11.52 -0.89 -11.42
N ARG A 108 11.21 -0.04 -12.41
CA ARG A 108 12.00 1.16 -12.64
C ARG A 108 12.03 2.01 -11.38
N GLU A 109 13.21 2.51 -11.06
CA GLU A 109 13.37 3.43 -9.95
C GLU A 109 12.47 4.65 -10.13
N PRO A 110 11.68 5.03 -9.10
CA PRO A 110 11.00 6.30 -9.12
C PRO A 110 12.04 7.43 -9.09
N ALA A 111 11.66 8.61 -9.57
CA ALA A 111 12.51 9.78 -9.51
C ALA A 111 12.85 10.08 -8.04
N ASP A 112 14.12 9.91 -7.70
CA ASP A 112 14.63 10.32 -6.39
C ASP A 112 14.66 11.86 -6.37
N PRO A 113 13.99 12.54 -5.43
CA PRO A 113 14.05 14.00 -5.32
C PRO A 113 15.47 14.52 -5.04
N TYR A 114 16.34 13.65 -4.54
CA TYR A 114 17.76 13.97 -4.35
C TYR A 114 18.64 13.48 -5.49
N ARG A 115 18.05 12.93 -6.54
CA ARG A 115 18.80 12.48 -7.71
C ARG A 115 19.37 13.70 -8.43
N HIS A 116 20.68 13.76 -8.47
CA HIS A 116 21.36 14.70 -9.30
C HIS A 116 21.17 14.34 -10.80
N PHE A 117 20.81 15.33 -11.61
CA PHE A 117 20.73 15.20 -13.06
C PHE A 117 21.89 15.99 -13.68
N PRO A 118 23.05 15.36 -13.88
CA PRO A 118 24.25 16.05 -14.39
C PRO A 118 23.98 16.83 -15.67
N SER A 119 23.19 16.23 -16.58
CA SER A 119 22.82 16.86 -17.86
C SER A 119 22.00 18.15 -17.74
N LEU A 120 21.42 18.44 -16.57
CA LEU A 120 20.67 19.68 -16.34
C LEU A 120 21.46 20.74 -15.59
N PHE A 121 22.51 20.35 -14.85
CA PHE A 121 23.23 21.22 -13.92
C PHE A 121 24.73 21.30 -14.18
N GLU A 122 25.30 20.34 -14.88
CA GLU A 122 26.69 20.40 -15.31
C GLU A 122 26.73 21.09 -16.67
N ALA A 123 27.32 22.29 -16.70
CA ALA A 123 27.69 22.91 -17.95
C ALA A 123 28.70 22.00 -18.67
N ALA A 124 28.43 21.75 -19.95
CA ALA A 124 29.32 20.96 -20.81
C ALA A 124 30.70 21.59 -20.90
#